data_2bfe6ad1f4431a42871f4c37e7b46b6e
#
_entry.id   2bfe6ad1f4431a42871f4c37e7b46b6e
#
_cell.length_a   1.000
_cell.length_b   1.000
_cell.length_c   1.000
_cell.angle_alpha   90.00
_cell.angle_beta   90.00
_cell.angle_gamma   90.00
#
_symmetry.space_group_name_H-M   'P 1'
#
loop_
_entity.id
_entity.type
_entity.pdbx_description
1 polymer ?
#
loop_
_entity_poly.entity_id
_entity_poly.type
_entity_poly.pdbx_seq_one_letter_code
_entity_poly.pdbx_strand_id
1 'polypeptide(L)'
;PSPRALTEFNLLDEQKQPVGLKDLQGHWTLIFVGYTHCPDICPMTMAKLAGMYQDLVKLTPDPLEIWFVSVDPKRDTPEQLAQYITYFKQAPIKARTADHKDLFPFIRQLGLMYAINDGAEERYTVDHSASIALLNPQGAVVAMFKPEMKPGAVPLINNQQFLADYPLVIAAATP
;
A
#
# COMPACT_ATOMS: atom_id res chain seq x y z
N PRO A 1 5.18 -6.71 -19.36
CA PRO A 1 4.02 -7.44 -18.85
C PRO A 1 2.76 -6.58 -18.97
N SER A 2 1.65 -7.23 -19.31
CA SER A 2 0.39 -6.53 -19.49
C SER A 2 -0.20 -6.09 -18.14
N PRO A 3 -0.87 -4.93 -18.07
CA PRO A 3 -1.58 -4.52 -16.85
C PRO A 3 -2.61 -5.59 -16.44
N ARG A 4 -2.70 -5.82 -15.14
CA ARG A 4 -3.63 -6.83 -14.59
C ARG A 4 -4.82 -6.12 -13.94
N ALA A 5 -5.98 -6.18 -14.59
CA ALA A 5 -7.19 -5.56 -14.10
C ALA A 5 -7.69 -6.25 -12.82
N LEU A 6 -8.23 -5.46 -11.90
CA LEU A 6 -8.87 -5.97 -10.69
C LEU A 6 -10.37 -6.14 -10.93
N THR A 7 -10.99 -7.10 -10.24
CA THR A 7 -12.44 -7.21 -10.13
C THR A 7 -12.94 -6.34 -8.98
N GLU A 8 -14.25 -6.12 -8.89
CA GLU A 8 -14.84 -5.33 -7.82
C GLU A 8 -14.45 -5.86 -6.44
N PHE A 9 -14.16 -4.95 -5.53
CA PHE A 9 -13.78 -5.25 -4.15
C PHE A 9 -14.49 -4.31 -3.20
N ASN A 10 -14.51 -4.67 -1.90
CA ASN A 10 -15.20 -3.91 -0.87
C ASN A 10 -14.24 -3.62 0.27
N LEU A 11 -13.76 -2.39 0.35
CA LEU A 11 -12.95 -1.91 1.46
C LEU A 11 -13.69 -0.77 2.17
N LEU A 12 -13.13 -0.32 3.29
CA LEU A 12 -13.59 0.83 4.05
C LEU A 12 -12.43 1.78 4.27
N ASP A 13 -12.71 3.08 4.28
CA ASP A 13 -11.72 4.07 4.67
C ASP A 13 -11.75 4.31 6.20
N GLU A 14 -10.95 5.27 6.68
CA GLU A 14 -10.86 5.61 8.11
C GLU A 14 -12.12 6.29 8.66
N GLN A 15 -13.08 6.59 7.80
CA GLN A 15 -14.39 7.13 8.17
C GLN A 15 -15.50 6.10 7.96
N LYS A 16 -15.14 4.83 7.75
CA LYS A 16 -16.04 3.72 7.47
C LYS A 16 -16.87 3.89 6.20
N GLN A 17 -16.37 4.71 5.26
CA GLN A 17 -17.03 4.88 3.98
C GLN A 17 -16.58 3.80 2.99
N PRO A 18 -17.48 3.28 2.16
CA PRO A 18 -17.13 2.24 1.19
C PRO A 18 -16.09 2.71 0.18
N VAL A 19 -15.12 1.83 -0.10
CA VAL A 19 -14.08 2.04 -1.11
C VAL A 19 -14.09 0.84 -2.04
N GLY A 20 -14.22 1.07 -3.31
CA GLY A 20 -14.29 0.02 -4.32
C GLY A 20 -13.45 0.35 -5.55
N LEU A 21 -13.65 -0.42 -6.61
CA LEU A 21 -12.87 -0.32 -7.84
C LEU A 21 -12.90 1.10 -8.45
N LYS A 22 -14.05 1.79 -8.36
CA LYS A 22 -14.18 3.16 -8.86
C LYS A 22 -13.22 4.14 -8.20
N ASP A 23 -12.81 3.88 -6.96
CA ASP A 23 -11.91 4.75 -6.20
C ASP A 23 -10.44 4.62 -6.63
N LEU A 24 -10.14 3.67 -7.51
CA LEU A 24 -8.83 3.52 -8.13
C LEU A 24 -8.75 4.26 -9.48
N GLN A 25 -9.86 4.75 -10.01
CA GLN A 25 -9.90 5.35 -11.35
C GLN A 25 -9.54 6.83 -11.33
N GLY A 26 -8.89 7.30 -12.40
CA GLY A 26 -8.55 8.69 -12.59
C GLY A 26 -7.26 9.16 -11.93
N HIS A 27 -6.52 8.27 -11.29
CA HIS A 27 -5.23 8.56 -10.67
C HIS A 27 -4.37 7.30 -10.58
N TRP A 28 -3.08 7.49 -10.44
CA TRP A 28 -2.15 6.39 -10.12
C TRP A 28 -2.23 6.13 -8.62
N THR A 29 -2.00 4.89 -8.22
CA THR A 29 -2.09 4.49 -6.81
C THR A 29 -0.91 3.61 -6.44
N LEU A 30 -0.20 3.99 -5.39
CA LEU A 30 0.79 3.14 -4.73
C LEU A 30 0.13 2.53 -3.50
N ILE A 31 0.14 1.21 -3.41
CA ILE A 31 -0.50 0.48 -2.32
C ILE A 31 0.53 -0.27 -1.51
N PHE A 32 0.57 0.01 -0.22
CA PHE A 32 1.37 -0.72 0.77
C PHE A 32 0.43 -1.39 1.77
N VAL A 33 0.68 -2.67 2.00
CA VAL A 33 -0.10 -3.50 2.92
C VAL A 33 0.65 -3.63 4.23
N GLY A 34 -0.02 -3.33 5.34
CA GLY A 34 0.62 -3.37 6.64
C GLY A 34 -0.38 -3.32 7.78
N TYR A 35 0.08 -2.93 8.96
CA TYR A 35 -0.78 -2.72 10.13
C TYR A 35 -0.07 -1.76 11.10
N THR A 36 -0.87 -1.05 11.94
CA THR A 36 -0.29 0.04 12.75
C THR A 36 0.59 -0.46 13.90
N HIS A 37 0.38 -1.67 14.36
CA HIS A 37 1.19 -2.29 15.44
C HIS A 37 2.49 -2.92 14.92
N CYS A 38 2.75 -2.84 13.61
CA CYS A 38 4.02 -3.29 13.03
C CYS A 38 5.15 -2.38 13.55
N PRO A 39 6.19 -2.94 14.20
CA PRO A 39 7.19 -2.09 14.86
C PRO A 39 8.19 -1.44 13.90
N ASP A 40 8.51 -2.05 12.76
CA ASP A 40 9.64 -1.65 11.93
C ASP A 40 9.28 -1.34 10.48
N ILE A 41 8.86 -2.36 9.72
CA ILE A 41 8.72 -2.29 8.25
C ILE A 41 7.69 -1.24 7.84
N CYS A 42 6.52 -1.23 8.48
CA CYS A 42 5.43 -0.36 8.07
C CYS A 42 5.73 1.12 8.28
N PRO A 43 6.13 1.57 9.50
CA PRO A 43 6.41 3.00 9.68
C PRO A 43 7.63 3.45 8.86
N MET A 44 8.65 2.61 8.71
CA MET A 44 9.83 2.98 7.90
C MET A 44 9.49 3.06 6.42
N THR A 45 8.70 2.12 5.90
CA THR A 45 8.27 2.14 4.50
C THR A 45 7.38 3.34 4.21
N MET A 46 6.41 3.62 5.09
CA MET A 46 5.52 4.75 4.94
C MET A 46 6.27 6.09 5.00
N ALA A 47 7.27 6.19 5.89
CA ALA A 47 8.11 7.37 5.97
C ALA A 47 8.92 7.58 4.68
N LYS A 48 9.45 6.49 4.10
CA LYS A 48 10.16 6.55 2.81
C LYS A 48 9.25 7.02 1.68
N LEU A 49 8.06 6.45 1.57
CA LEU A 49 7.09 6.85 0.54
C LEU A 49 6.67 8.32 0.72
N ALA A 50 6.37 8.72 1.94
CA ALA A 50 6.00 10.11 2.23
C ALA A 50 7.12 11.07 1.87
N GLY A 51 8.38 10.72 2.19
CA GLY A 51 9.54 11.53 1.85
C GLY A 51 9.79 11.64 0.35
N MET A 52 9.42 10.63 -0.44
CA MET A 52 9.57 10.64 -1.89
C MET A 52 8.36 11.23 -2.62
N TYR A 53 7.26 11.49 -1.94
CA TYR A 53 5.98 11.79 -2.58
C TYR A 53 6.04 12.96 -3.57
N GLN A 54 6.69 14.06 -3.20
CA GLN A 54 6.79 15.24 -4.06
C GLN A 54 7.56 14.93 -5.35
N ASP A 55 8.62 14.14 -5.24
CA ASP A 55 9.39 13.70 -6.41
C ASP A 55 8.56 12.77 -7.29
N LEU A 56 7.83 11.84 -6.68
CA LEU A 56 6.98 10.91 -7.40
C LEU A 56 5.84 11.63 -8.14
N VAL A 57 5.24 12.64 -7.51
CA VAL A 57 4.20 13.45 -8.16
C VAL A 57 4.72 14.10 -9.44
N LYS A 58 5.94 14.64 -9.41
CA LYS A 58 6.58 15.26 -10.58
C LYS A 58 6.82 14.27 -11.72
N LEU A 59 7.01 13.00 -11.38
CA LEU A 59 7.29 11.93 -12.35
C LEU A 59 6.02 11.25 -12.86
N THR A 60 4.85 11.63 -12.35
CA THR A 60 3.58 10.96 -12.65
C THR A 60 2.70 11.89 -13.49
N PRO A 61 2.17 11.43 -14.66
CA PRO A 61 1.40 12.30 -15.57
C PRO A 61 0.02 12.71 -15.03
N ASP A 62 -0.53 11.94 -14.10
CA ASP A 62 -1.84 12.19 -13.48
C ASP A 62 -1.68 12.27 -11.96
N PRO A 63 -2.74 12.59 -11.21
CA PRO A 63 -2.66 12.58 -9.75
C PRO A 63 -2.16 11.24 -9.21
N LEU A 64 -1.43 11.29 -8.10
CA LEU A 64 -0.90 10.10 -7.43
C LEU A 64 -1.45 10.01 -6.01
N GLU A 65 -2.00 8.85 -5.67
CA GLU A 65 -2.44 8.53 -4.30
C GLU A 65 -1.56 7.45 -3.69
N ILE A 66 -1.39 7.52 -2.38
CA ILE A 66 -0.77 6.45 -1.60
C ILE A 66 -1.85 5.86 -0.69
N TRP A 67 -2.06 4.55 -0.81
CA TRP A 67 -2.99 3.81 0.04
C TRP A 67 -2.21 2.96 1.02
N PHE A 68 -2.51 3.13 2.30
CA PHE A 68 -2.09 2.20 3.34
C PHE A 68 -3.27 1.27 3.63
N VAL A 69 -3.11 -0.01 3.29
CA VAL A 69 -4.17 -1.01 3.49
C VAL A 69 -3.82 -1.84 4.72
N SER A 70 -4.61 -1.67 5.79
CA SER A 70 -4.42 -2.44 7.01
C SER A 70 -5.02 -3.83 6.87
N VAL A 71 -4.23 -4.83 7.24
CA VAL A 71 -4.64 -6.24 7.29
C VAL A 71 -4.86 -6.71 8.72
N ASP A 72 -5.08 -5.78 9.64
CA ASP A 72 -5.33 -6.03 11.06
C ASP A 72 -6.59 -5.26 11.51
N PRO A 73 -7.78 -5.57 10.96
CA PRO A 73 -8.99 -4.81 11.29
C PRO A 73 -9.40 -4.89 12.75
N LYS A 74 -8.95 -5.91 13.47
CA LYS A 74 -9.26 -6.08 14.89
C LYS A 74 -8.64 -4.98 15.74
N ARG A 75 -7.35 -4.65 15.51
CA ARG A 75 -6.64 -3.60 16.24
C ARG A 75 -6.68 -2.25 15.55
N ASP A 76 -6.71 -2.24 14.22
CA ASP A 76 -6.68 -1.02 13.43
C ASP A 76 -8.10 -0.51 13.18
N THR A 77 -8.67 0.09 14.22
CA THR A 77 -9.97 0.77 14.14
C THR A 77 -9.87 1.98 13.21
N PRO A 78 -10.99 2.52 12.72
CA PRO A 78 -10.96 3.75 11.92
C PRO A 78 -10.23 4.90 12.61
N GLU A 79 -10.40 5.06 13.90
CA GLU A 79 -9.75 6.10 14.71
C GLU A 79 -8.23 5.88 14.73
N GLN A 80 -7.81 4.63 14.94
CA GLN A 80 -6.40 4.27 14.95
C GLN A 80 -5.74 4.53 13.59
N LEU A 81 -6.43 4.18 12.51
CA LEU A 81 -5.95 4.42 11.15
C LEU A 81 -5.85 5.91 10.83
N ALA A 82 -6.88 6.68 11.20
CA ALA A 82 -6.87 8.12 10.98
C ALA A 82 -5.69 8.78 11.70
N GLN A 83 -5.41 8.36 12.93
CA GLN A 83 -4.27 8.87 13.69
C GLN A 83 -2.94 8.45 13.07
N TYR A 84 -2.81 7.19 12.66
CA TYR A 84 -1.57 6.65 12.11
C TYR A 84 -1.13 7.39 10.85
N ILE A 85 -2.02 7.64 9.91
CA ILE A 85 -1.67 8.31 8.65
C ILE A 85 -1.25 9.77 8.85
N THR A 86 -1.63 10.40 9.97
CA THR A 86 -1.22 11.77 10.27
C THR A 86 0.27 11.91 10.60
N TYR A 87 0.94 10.82 10.97
CA TYR A 87 2.38 10.85 11.25
C TYR A 87 3.23 11.08 10.01
N PHE A 88 2.69 10.85 8.82
CA PHE A 88 3.42 10.95 7.56
C PHE A 88 3.02 12.21 6.79
N LYS A 89 3.33 13.36 7.37
CA LYS A 89 2.79 14.67 6.96
C LYS A 89 3.21 15.14 5.57
N GLN A 90 4.28 14.56 5.00
CA GLN A 90 4.78 14.97 3.69
C GLN A 90 3.91 14.48 2.53
N ALA A 91 2.98 13.57 2.78
CA ALA A 91 2.13 12.99 1.75
C ALA A 91 0.69 12.83 2.23
N PRO A 92 -0.30 13.01 1.34
CA PRO A 92 -1.69 12.71 1.65
C PRO A 92 -1.94 11.20 1.53
N ILE A 93 -1.78 10.48 2.63
CA ILE A 93 -1.96 9.04 2.67
C ILE A 93 -3.41 8.72 2.99
N LYS A 94 -4.01 7.78 2.25
CA LYS A 94 -5.36 7.29 2.47
C LYS A 94 -5.32 5.90 3.08
N ALA A 95 -6.05 5.70 4.18
CA ALA A 95 -6.11 4.40 4.84
C ALA A 95 -7.30 3.59 4.33
N ARG A 96 -7.08 2.27 4.20
CA ARG A 96 -8.11 1.32 3.81
C ARG A 96 -8.03 0.11 4.70
N THR A 97 -9.16 -0.50 5.00
CA THR A 97 -9.22 -1.78 5.69
C THR A 97 -10.56 -2.46 5.36
N ALA A 98 -10.77 -3.66 5.87
CA ALA A 98 -12.04 -4.37 5.78
C ALA A 98 -11.95 -5.63 6.64
N ASP A 99 -13.03 -6.37 6.74
CA ASP A 99 -13.00 -7.71 7.31
C ASP A 99 -12.14 -8.62 6.42
N HIS A 100 -11.56 -9.67 7.01
CA HIS A 100 -10.65 -10.57 6.27
C HIS A 100 -11.31 -11.22 5.05
N LYS A 101 -12.60 -11.47 5.08
CA LYS A 101 -13.32 -12.03 3.93
C LYS A 101 -13.25 -11.13 2.69
N ASP A 102 -13.12 -9.81 2.90
CA ASP A 102 -13.01 -8.82 1.82
C ASP A 102 -11.55 -8.42 1.57
N LEU A 103 -10.72 -8.38 2.61
CA LEU A 103 -9.30 -8.06 2.48
C LEU A 103 -8.53 -9.12 1.69
N PHE A 104 -8.74 -10.39 2.03
CA PHE A 104 -7.93 -11.47 1.48
C PHE A 104 -8.02 -11.55 -0.06
N PRO A 105 -9.23 -11.54 -0.67
CA PRO A 105 -9.31 -11.54 -2.13
C PRO A 105 -8.70 -10.29 -2.77
N PHE A 106 -8.87 -9.13 -2.15
CA PHE A 106 -8.28 -7.87 -2.66
C PHE A 106 -6.76 -7.93 -2.67
N ILE A 107 -6.17 -8.32 -1.54
CA ILE A 107 -4.71 -8.41 -1.40
C ILE A 107 -4.14 -9.42 -2.39
N ARG A 108 -4.81 -10.55 -2.59
CA ARG A 108 -4.38 -11.56 -3.56
C ARG A 108 -4.41 -11.03 -5.00
N GLN A 109 -5.41 -10.25 -5.36
CA GLN A 109 -5.48 -9.65 -6.68
C GLN A 109 -4.31 -8.70 -6.95
N LEU A 110 -3.80 -8.04 -5.91
CA LEU A 110 -2.61 -7.20 -6.03
C LEU A 110 -1.33 -8.00 -6.27
N GLY A 111 -1.36 -9.32 -6.02
CA GLY A 111 -0.16 -10.15 -6.05
C GLY A 111 0.59 -10.14 -4.72
N LEU A 112 -0.07 -9.72 -3.65
CA LEU A 112 0.47 -9.66 -2.30
C LEU A 112 -0.21 -10.71 -1.42
N MET A 113 0.30 -10.88 -0.20
CA MET A 113 -0.26 -11.82 0.75
C MET A 113 -0.02 -11.35 2.19
N TYR A 114 -0.83 -11.88 3.10
CA TYR A 114 -0.65 -11.67 4.53
C TYR A 114 -1.13 -12.91 5.28
N ALA A 115 -0.63 -13.08 6.50
CA ALA A 115 -1.07 -14.13 7.41
C ALA A 115 -1.00 -13.62 8.84
N ILE A 116 -1.96 -14.03 9.67
CA ILE A 116 -1.99 -13.69 11.08
C ILE A 116 -1.28 -14.80 11.84
N ASN A 117 -0.24 -14.44 12.59
CA ASN A 117 0.47 -15.37 13.45
C ASN A 117 -0.17 -15.35 14.83
N ASP A 118 -0.86 -16.43 15.19
CA ASP A 118 -1.53 -16.58 16.47
C ASP A 118 -0.52 -16.59 17.61
N GLY A 119 -0.31 -15.41 18.20
CA GLY A 119 0.36 -15.30 19.49
C GLY A 119 -0.64 -15.08 20.60
N ALA A 120 -0.18 -14.87 21.84
CA ALA A 120 -1.03 -14.54 22.96
C ALA A 120 -1.87 -13.27 22.66
N GLU A 121 -3.13 -13.37 22.87
CA GLU A 121 -4.31 -12.55 22.57
C GLU A 121 -4.12 -11.09 22.10
N GLU A 122 -3.16 -10.34 22.63
CA GLU A 122 -2.95 -8.92 22.27
C GLU A 122 -1.60 -8.65 21.60
N ARG A 123 -0.76 -9.68 21.44
CA ARG A 123 0.60 -9.55 20.93
C ARG A 123 0.85 -10.32 19.64
N TYR A 124 -0.22 -10.65 18.93
CA TYR A 124 -0.03 -11.37 17.67
C TYR A 124 0.65 -10.46 16.64
N THR A 125 1.42 -11.08 15.75
CA THR A 125 2.01 -10.40 14.61
C THR A 125 1.25 -10.76 13.34
N VAL A 126 1.33 -9.88 12.34
CA VAL A 126 0.73 -10.12 11.03
C VAL A 126 1.88 -10.13 10.03
N ASP A 127 2.12 -11.29 9.41
CA ASP A 127 3.06 -11.35 8.29
C ASP A 127 2.40 -10.76 7.06
N HIS A 128 3.12 -9.90 6.37
CA HIS A 128 2.64 -9.28 5.16
C HIS A 128 3.79 -9.04 4.18
N SER A 129 3.43 -8.89 2.92
CA SER A 129 4.41 -8.53 1.89
C SER A 129 4.87 -7.09 2.09
N ALA A 130 6.18 -6.86 2.06
CA ALA A 130 6.78 -5.52 2.14
C ALA A 130 6.92 -4.86 0.76
N SER A 131 6.36 -5.46 -0.28
CA SER A 131 6.36 -4.91 -1.64
C SER A 131 5.27 -3.86 -1.80
N ILE A 132 5.47 -2.94 -2.74
CA ILE A 132 4.52 -1.86 -3.03
C ILE A 132 3.96 -2.08 -4.42
N ALA A 133 2.64 -2.14 -4.54
CA ALA A 133 1.96 -2.28 -5.81
C ALA A 133 1.69 -0.91 -6.43
N LEU A 134 1.92 -0.79 -7.73
CA LEU A 134 1.54 0.40 -8.49
C LEU A 134 0.38 0.05 -9.42
N LEU A 135 -0.69 0.84 -9.33
CA LEU A 135 -1.87 0.70 -10.16
C LEU A 135 -2.01 1.94 -11.06
N ASN A 136 -2.44 1.71 -12.30
CA ASN A 136 -2.65 2.79 -13.26
C ASN A 136 -4.03 3.46 -13.08
N PRO A 137 -4.34 4.54 -13.82
CA PRO A 137 -5.65 5.23 -13.67
C PRO A 137 -6.87 4.41 -14.08
N GLN A 138 -6.72 3.26 -14.67
CA GLN A 138 -7.80 2.33 -14.97
C GLN A 138 -8.01 1.31 -13.84
N GLY A 139 -7.20 1.37 -12.77
CA GLY A 139 -7.31 0.45 -11.64
C GLY A 139 -6.66 -0.90 -11.88
N ALA A 140 -5.69 -0.98 -12.78
CA ALA A 140 -4.95 -2.22 -13.07
C ALA A 140 -3.56 -2.20 -12.46
N VAL A 141 -3.11 -3.33 -11.93
CA VAL A 141 -1.74 -3.49 -11.40
C VAL A 141 -0.76 -3.51 -12.56
N VAL A 142 0.20 -2.58 -12.55
CA VAL A 142 1.21 -2.47 -13.60
C VAL A 142 2.62 -2.80 -13.13
N ALA A 143 2.88 -2.73 -11.83
CA ALA A 143 4.21 -3.01 -11.30
C ALA A 143 4.18 -3.36 -9.83
N MET A 144 5.25 -3.99 -9.39
CA MET A 144 5.51 -4.32 -8.00
C MET A 144 6.92 -3.88 -7.65
N PHE A 145 7.06 -2.99 -6.67
CA PHE A 145 8.36 -2.56 -6.17
C PHE A 145 8.71 -3.40 -4.95
N LYS A 146 9.77 -4.21 -5.08
CA LYS A 146 10.17 -5.14 -4.03
C LYS A 146 11.20 -4.51 -3.10
N PRO A 147 11.19 -4.86 -1.80
CA PRO A 147 12.20 -4.39 -0.86
C PRO A 147 13.55 -5.05 -1.15
N GLU A 148 14.62 -4.40 -0.70
CA GLU A 148 15.94 -5.03 -0.66
C GLU A 148 15.96 -6.08 0.45
N MET A 149 16.46 -7.27 0.11
CA MET A 149 16.60 -8.38 1.05
C MET A 149 18.07 -8.52 1.41
N LYS A 150 18.48 -8.00 2.57
CA LYS A 150 19.84 -8.11 3.09
C LYS A 150 19.82 -8.92 4.37
N PRO A 151 20.75 -9.89 4.53
CA PRO A 151 20.81 -10.69 5.76
C PRO A 151 20.96 -9.80 7.00
N GLY A 152 20.12 -10.06 8.02
CA GLY A 152 20.16 -9.33 9.29
C GLY A 152 19.55 -7.92 9.25
N ALA A 153 19.00 -7.49 8.12
CA ALA A 153 18.39 -6.17 7.97
C ALA A 153 16.89 -6.29 7.74
N VAL A 154 16.15 -5.25 8.16
CA VAL A 154 14.72 -5.13 7.87
C VAL A 154 14.54 -4.95 6.34
N PRO A 155 13.66 -5.71 5.68
CA PRO A 155 13.45 -5.56 4.24
C PRO A 155 12.73 -4.23 3.95
N LEU A 156 13.46 -3.30 3.32
CA LEU A 156 12.96 -1.97 2.98
C LEU A 156 13.23 -1.67 1.51
N ILE A 157 12.35 -0.87 0.90
CA ILE A 157 12.62 -0.34 -0.43
C ILE A 157 13.85 0.59 -0.38
N ASN A 158 14.63 0.56 -1.44
CA ASN A 158 15.75 1.50 -1.62
C ASN A 158 15.21 2.73 -2.35
N ASN A 159 15.27 3.90 -1.72
CA ASN A 159 14.70 5.13 -2.28
C ASN A 159 15.33 5.49 -3.63
N GLN A 160 16.65 5.37 -3.73
CA GLN A 160 17.38 5.72 -4.94
C GLN A 160 16.96 4.82 -6.11
N GLN A 161 16.87 3.50 -5.85
CA GLN A 161 16.44 2.54 -6.85
C GLN A 161 14.97 2.76 -7.22
N PHE A 162 14.12 3.02 -6.24
CA PHE A 162 12.70 3.29 -6.46
C PHE A 162 12.51 4.50 -7.38
N LEU A 163 13.19 5.60 -7.09
CA LEU A 163 13.11 6.82 -7.89
C LEU A 163 13.70 6.65 -9.28
N ALA A 164 14.69 5.76 -9.44
CA ALA A 164 15.27 5.45 -10.76
C ALA A 164 14.33 4.59 -11.60
N ASP A 165 13.68 3.61 -11.00
CA ASP A 165 12.80 2.66 -11.70
C ASP A 165 11.41 3.23 -11.99
N TYR A 166 10.89 4.07 -11.10
CA TYR A 166 9.52 4.57 -11.17
C TYR A 166 9.18 5.24 -12.51
N PRO A 167 9.97 6.21 -13.02
CA PRO A 167 9.64 6.84 -14.30
C PRO A 167 9.69 5.87 -15.48
N LEU A 168 10.54 4.85 -15.42
CA LEU A 168 10.61 3.82 -16.47
C LEU A 168 9.32 2.98 -16.47
N VAL A 169 8.83 2.64 -15.31
CA VAL A 169 7.57 1.89 -15.15
C VAL A 169 6.38 2.72 -15.63
N ILE A 170 6.32 3.99 -15.23
CA ILE A 170 5.26 4.91 -15.67
C ILE A 170 5.26 5.03 -17.20
N ALA A 171 6.42 5.22 -17.81
CA ALA A 171 6.54 5.33 -19.26
C ALA A 171 6.08 4.05 -19.97
N ALA A 172 6.47 2.88 -19.46
CA ALA A 172 6.09 1.59 -20.04
C ALA A 172 4.59 1.29 -19.87
N ALA A 173 3.94 1.85 -18.85
CA ALA A 173 2.52 1.62 -18.55
C ALA A 173 1.60 2.69 -19.15
N THR A 174 2.15 3.73 -19.75
CA THR A 174 1.38 4.81 -20.40
C THR A 174 1.32 4.52 -21.90
N PRO A 175 0.11 4.42 -22.50
CA PRO A 175 -0.01 4.14 -23.93
C PRO A 175 0.47 5.29 -24.81
#